data_ec9009a9f877924bb4582a1a73911218
#
_entry.id   ec9009a9f877924bb4582a1a73911218
#
_cell.length_a   1.000
_cell.length_b   1.000
_cell.length_c   1.000
_cell.angle_alpha   90.00
_cell.angle_beta   90.00
_cell.angle_gamma   90.00
#
_symmetry.space_group_name_H-M   'P 1'
#
loop_
_entity.id
_entity.type
_entity.pdbx_description
1 polymer ?
#
loop_
_entity_poly.entity_id
_entity_poly.type
_entity_poly.pdbx_seq_one_letter_code
_entity_poly.pdbx_strand_id
1 'polypeptide(L)'
;RSYFKRYKKGGVDELLRMNYVGSESWLDEVQLAQLDAHLQEHLHLTAESVARWVKERWGVCYAASGMAAVLRRLGYVYKKPKLVPGKANAAAQREFLEDYEILKEISGGDDVVMFMDATHPQHNPVISCGWIKRGEEHPIKSNTGRRRLNINGAIDVQRMSAQIRFDDTIDAISTIALFEQIERANPLAKRITIICDNARYYRSKAVSEYLENSRIDLLFLPPYSPNLN
;
A
#
# COMPACT_ATOMS: atom_id res chain seq x y z
N ARG A 1 39.58 12.11 38.88
CA ARG A 1 41.04 11.79 38.72
C ARG A 1 41.37 11.30 37.28
N SER A 2 40.52 10.62 36.56
CA SER A 2 40.83 10.11 35.20
C SER A 2 40.88 11.20 34.12
N TYR A 3 39.98 12.18 34.15
CA TYR A 3 39.97 13.30 33.21
C TYR A 3 41.19 14.19 33.34
N PHE A 4 41.67 14.44 34.57
CA PHE A 4 42.88 15.21 34.80
C PHE A 4 44.14 14.52 34.27
N LYS A 5 44.21 13.17 34.38
CA LYS A 5 45.28 12.40 33.79
C LYS A 5 45.26 12.46 32.24
N ARG A 6 44.07 12.38 31.63
CA ARG A 6 43.90 12.51 30.19
C ARG A 6 44.30 13.87 29.69
N TYR A 7 43.87 14.96 30.40
CA TYR A 7 44.26 16.32 30.07
C TYR A 7 45.78 16.54 30.14
N LYS A 8 46.44 16.01 31.19
CA LYS A 8 47.91 16.07 31.29
C LYS A 8 48.64 15.33 30.17
N LYS A 9 48.02 14.27 29.61
CA LYS A 9 48.64 13.43 28.59
C LYS A 9 48.58 14.07 27.19
N GLY A 10 47.50 14.73 26.85
CA GLY A 10 47.29 15.24 25.49
C GLY A 10 46.33 16.45 25.38
N GLY A 11 46.16 17.21 26.49
CA GLY A 11 45.37 18.45 26.47
C GLY A 11 43.87 18.20 26.23
N VAL A 12 43.22 19.14 25.60
CA VAL A 12 41.80 19.11 25.28
C VAL A 12 41.48 17.99 24.30
N ASP A 13 42.31 17.76 23.31
CA ASP A 13 42.13 16.74 22.27
C ASP A 13 42.02 15.32 22.86
N GLU A 14 42.88 14.99 23.83
CA GLU A 14 42.83 13.70 24.52
C GLU A 14 41.61 13.58 25.46
N LEU A 15 41.11 14.71 25.99
CA LEU A 15 39.88 14.73 26.75
C LEU A 15 38.65 14.43 25.88
N LEU A 16 38.59 15.01 24.69
CA LEU A 16 37.47 14.87 23.72
C LEU A 16 37.53 13.54 22.98
N ARG A 17 38.67 12.84 23.01
CA ARG A 17 38.83 11.57 22.34
C ARG A 17 37.88 10.51 22.93
N MET A 18 36.93 10.06 22.14
CA MET A 18 36.05 8.95 22.48
C MET A 18 36.80 7.63 22.33
N ASN A 19 37.20 7.03 23.45
CA ASN A 19 37.86 5.71 23.46
C ASN A 19 36.87 4.55 23.57
N TYR A 20 35.56 4.82 23.37
CA TYR A 20 34.56 3.78 23.41
C TYR A 20 34.43 3.12 22.03
N VAL A 21 34.86 1.88 21.95
CA VAL A 21 34.85 1.07 20.71
C VAL A 21 33.50 0.40 20.48
N GLY A 22 32.53 0.58 21.37
CA GLY A 22 31.26 -0.14 21.37
C GLY A 22 31.39 -1.48 22.13
N SER A 23 30.27 -2.17 22.29
CA SER A 23 30.24 -3.56 22.74
C SER A 23 30.33 -4.49 21.53
N GLU A 24 31.11 -5.52 21.60
CA GLU A 24 31.13 -6.58 20.59
C GLU A 24 29.76 -7.27 20.52
N SER A 25 29.38 -7.66 19.32
CA SER A 25 28.15 -8.44 19.10
C SER A 25 28.38 -9.87 19.67
N TRP A 26 27.36 -10.41 20.30
CA TRP A 26 27.39 -11.83 20.72
C TRP A 26 27.24 -12.80 19.55
N LEU A 27 26.78 -12.30 18.39
CA LEU A 27 26.74 -13.02 17.12
C LEU A 27 27.89 -12.54 16.24
N ASP A 28 28.62 -13.48 15.66
CA ASP A 28 29.64 -13.20 14.66
C ASP A 28 29.04 -12.80 13.29
N GLU A 29 29.86 -12.41 12.35
CA GLU A 29 29.43 -11.96 11.03
C GLU A 29 28.68 -13.04 10.24
N VAL A 30 29.10 -14.30 10.38
CA VAL A 30 28.46 -15.44 9.69
C VAL A 30 27.10 -15.71 10.28
N GLN A 31 26.95 -15.67 11.59
CA GLN A 31 25.68 -15.81 12.30
C GLN A 31 24.73 -14.66 11.98
N LEU A 32 25.22 -13.42 11.88
CA LEU A 32 24.42 -12.27 11.49
C LEU A 32 23.90 -12.39 10.05
N ALA A 33 24.74 -12.85 9.12
CA ALA A 33 24.31 -13.10 7.74
C ALA A 33 23.28 -14.23 7.64
N GLN A 34 23.42 -15.30 8.42
CA GLN A 34 22.42 -16.38 8.48
C GLN A 34 21.11 -15.92 9.12
N LEU A 35 21.19 -15.07 10.15
CA LEU A 35 20.00 -14.45 10.74
C LEU A 35 19.28 -13.57 9.73
N ASP A 36 20.01 -12.76 8.97
CA ASP A 36 19.45 -11.89 7.94
C ASP A 36 18.74 -12.73 6.86
N ALA A 37 19.38 -13.76 6.32
CA ALA A 37 18.78 -14.67 5.35
C ALA A 37 17.50 -15.32 5.89
N HIS A 38 17.51 -15.79 7.14
CA HIS A 38 16.32 -16.37 7.78
C HIS A 38 15.17 -15.36 7.91
N LEU A 39 15.47 -14.12 8.28
CA LEU A 39 14.45 -13.07 8.45
C LEU A 39 13.86 -12.58 7.13
N GLN A 40 14.57 -12.74 6.02
CA GLN A 40 14.02 -12.45 4.68
C GLN A 40 12.99 -13.49 4.24
N GLU A 41 13.15 -14.74 4.67
CA GLU A 41 12.22 -15.82 4.33
C GLU A 41 11.08 -15.99 5.36
N HIS A 42 11.33 -15.66 6.62
CA HIS A 42 10.41 -15.91 7.73
C HIS A 42 10.04 -14.65 8.50
N LEU A 43 8.74 -14.38 8.57
CA LEU A 43 8.24 -13.25 9.35
C LEU A 43 8.13 -13.57 10.83
N HIS A 44 8.89 -12.85 11.65
CA HIS A 44 8.77 -12.87 13.10
C HIS A 44 7.96 -11.68 13.61
N LEU A 45 6.95 -11.95 14.43
CA LEU A 45 6.05 -10.91 14.94
C LEU A 45 6.64 -10.09 16.09
N THR A 46 7.65 -10.64 16.79
CA THR A 46 8.27 -9.99 17.95
C THR A 46 9.78 -10.22 17.97
N ALA A 47 10.53 -9.28 18.55
CA ALA A 47 11.97 -9.46 18.79
C ALA A 47 12.27 -10.65 19.74
N GLU A 48 11.33 -11.01 20.61
CA GLU A 48 11.45 -12.16 21.48
C GLU A 48 11.42 -13.48 20.69
N SER A 49 10.57 -13.59 19.66
CA SER A 49 10.51 -14.77 18.79
C SER A 49 11.81 -14.95 18.00
N VAL A 50 12.44 -13.85 17.56
CA VAL A 50 13.77 -13.88 16.93
C VAL A 50 14.84 -14.31 17.92
N ALA A 51 14.83 -13.76 19.15
CA ALA A 51 15.77 -14.13 20.21
C ALA A 51 15.65 -15.62 20.57
N ARG A 52 14.45 -16.19 20.58
CA ARG A 52 14.23 -17.63 20.80
C ARG A 52 14.84 -18.45 19.68
N TRP A 53 14.63 -18.10 18.43
CA TRP A 53 15.23 -18.77 17.28
C TRP A 53 16.76 -18.73 17.33
N VAL A 54 17.36 -17.57 17.66
CA VAL A 54 18.82 -17.42 17.85
C VAL A 54 19.34 -18.33 18.95
N LYS A 55 18.61 -18.41 20.08
CA LYS A 55 18.97 -19.31 21.19
C LYS A 55 18.91 -20.77 20.78
N GLU A 56 17.87 -21.19 20.07
CA GLU A 56 17.72 -22.56 19.60
C GLU A 56 18.81 -22.96 18.60
N ARG A 57 19.21 -22.01 17.74
CA ARG A 57 20.16 -22.24 16.66
C ARG A 57 21.63 -22.24 17.12
N TRP A 58 21.98 -21.31 18.02
CA TRP A 58 23.39 -21.07 18.41
C TRP A 58 23.62 -21.03 19.92
N GLY A 59 22.61 -21.24 20.75
CA GLY A 59 22.72 -21.17 22.20
C GLY A 59 22.91 -19.76 22.78
N VAL A 60 22.88 -18.71 21.95
CA VAL A 60 23.12 -17.33 22.37
C VAL A 60 21.82 -16.72 22.89
N CYS A 61 21.81 -16.27 24.13
CA CYS A 61 20.59 -15.73 24.77
C CYS A 61 20.55 -14.20 24.69
N TYR A 62 19.57 -13.67 23.98
CA TYR A 62 19.26 -12.24 23.96
C TYR A 62 17.97 -11.93 24.73
N ALA A 63 17.98 -10.82 25.49
CA ALA A 63 16.72 -10.20 25.89
C ALA A 63 16.03 -9.56 24.66
N ALA A 64 14.70 -9.38 24.71
CA ALA A 64 13.94 -8.78 23.60
C ALA A 64 14.49 -7.40 23.18
N SER A 65 14.89 -6.56 24.13
CA SER A 65 15.49 -5.24 23.87
C SER A 65 16.85 -5.34 23.17
N GLY A 66 17.69 -6.30 23.57
CA GLY A 66 18.99 -6.57 22.94
C GLY A 66 18.82 -7.08 21.50
N MET A 67 17.88 -8.01 21.28
CA MET A 67 17.57 -8.49 19.93
C MET A 67 17.00 -7.39 19.05
N ALA A 68 16.12 -6.52 19.58
CA ALA A 68 15.65 -5.36 18.84
C ALA A 68 16.76 -4.39 18.42
N ALA A 69 17.84 -4.26 19.22
CA ALA A 69 19.01 -3.49 18.84
C ALA A 69 19.81 -4.17 17.71
N VAL A 70 19.94 -5.50 17.72
CA VAL A 70 20.54 -6.26 16.62
C VAL A 70 19.75 -6.08 15.33
N LEU A 71 18.42 -6.25 15.39
CA LEU A 71 17.54 -6.08 14.23
C LEU A 71 17.66 -4.69 13.60
N ARG A 72 17.70 -3.61 14.41
CA ARG A 72 17.90 -2.25 13.91
C ARG A 72 19.26 -2.06 13.22
N ARG A 73 20.33 -2.67 13.76
CA ARG A 73 21.66 -2.64 13.11
C ARG A 73 21.66 -3.37 11.76
N LEU A 74 20.88 -4.44 11.62
CA LEU A 74 20.67 -5.15 10.35
C LEU A 74 19.70 -4.41 9.41
N GLY A 75 19.20 -3.22 9.78
CA GLY A 75 18.29 -2.42 8.94
C GLY A 75 16.82 -2.79 9.04
N TYR A 76 16.44 -3.70 9.95
CA TYR A 76 15.04 -4.05 10.15
C TYR A 76 14.28 -2.98 10.94
N VAL A 77 13.06 -2.70 10.52
CA VAL A 77 12.11 -1.82 11.20
C VAL A 77 10.82 -2.58 11.51
N TYR A 78 10.24 -2.31 12.65
CA TYR A 78 8.94 -2.89 13.01
C TYR A 78 7.83 -2.18 12.25
N LYS A 79 7.26 -2.86 11.24
CA LYS A 79 6.19 -2.30 10.39
C LYS A 79 5.12 -3.35 10.10
N LYS A 80 3.91 -2.89 9.79
CA LYS A 80 2.82 -3.77 9.39
C LYS A 80 3.11 -4.38 8.00
N PRO A 81 2.98 -5.71 7.82
CA PRO A 81 3.10 -6.33 6.51
C PRO A 81 2.05 -5.76 5.53
N LYS A 82 2.44 -5.61 4.27
CA LYS A 82 1.50 -5.26 3.21
C LYS A 82 0.68 -6.50 2.85
N LEU A 83 -0.65 -6.35 2.90
CA LEU A 83 -1.53 -7.41 2.40
C LEU A 83 -1.44 -7.45 0.87
N VAL A 84 -1.11 -8.60 0.35
CA VAL A 84 -1.12 -8.87 -1.09
C VAL A 84 -2.18 -9.95 -1.34
N PRO A 85 -3.09 -9.78 -2.31
CA PRO A 85 -4.06 -10.80 -2.64
C PRO A 85 -3.35 -12.10 -3.03
N GLY A 86 -3.59 -13.20 -2.29
CA GLY A 86 -2.91 -14.47 -2.52
C GLY A 86 -3.23 -15.14 -3.88
N LYS A 87 -4.21 -14.59 -4.61
CA LYS A 87 -4.62 -15.01 -5.95
C LYS A 87 -4.12 -14.04 -7.05
N ALA A 88 -3.28 -13.05 -6.72
CA ALA A 88 -2.74 -12.14 -7.71
C ALA A 88 -1.85 -12.90 -8.71
N ASN A 89 -2.09 -12.68 -10.01
CA ASN A 89 -1.29 -13.25 -11.09
C ASN A 89 -0.27 -12.23 -11.58
N ALA A 90 0.99 -12.38 -11.17
CA ALA A 90 2.07 -11.47 -11.56
C ALA A 90 2.36 -11.46 -13.07
N ALA A 91 2.07 -12.55 -13.79
CA ALA A 91 2.24 -12.59 -15.23
C ALA A 91 1.16 -11.75 -15.93
N ALA A 92 -0.12 -11.91 -15.53
CA ALA A 92 -1.22 -11.10 -16.05
C ALA A 92 -1.07 -9.60 -15.72
N GLN A 93 -0.50 -9.27 -14.54
CA GLN A 93 -0.22 -7.88 -14.20
C GLN A 93 0.87 -7.27 -15.09
N ARG A 94 1.91 -8.02 -15.44
CA ARG A 94 2.95 -7.54 -16.36
C ARG A 94 2.41 -7.36 -17.77
N GLU A 95 1.66 -8.34 -18.27
CA GLU A 95 0.99 -8.25 -19.57
C GLU A 95 0.10 -7.00 -19.66
N PHE A 96 -0.72 -6.76 -18.66
CA PHE A 96 -1.55 -5.55 -18.57
C PHE A 96 -0.72 -4.26 -18.59
N LEU A 97 0.42 -4.22 -17.89
CA LEU A 97 1.29 -3.04 -17.88
C LEU A 97 1.93 -2.81 -19.27
N GLU A 98 2.31 -3.87 -19.98
CA GLU A 98 2.80 -3.79 -21.35
C GLU A 98 1.70 -3.26 -22.30
N ASP A 99 0.48 -3.80 -22.20
CA ASP A 99 -0.67 -3.33 -22.96
C ASP A 99 -1.01 -1.86 -22.67
N TYR A 100 -0.91 -1.44 -21.39
CA TYR A 100 -1.13 -0.06 -20.99
C TYR A 100 -0.05 0.89 -21.56
N GLU A 101 1.21 0.50 -21.59
CA GLU A 101 2.27 1.31 -22.20
C GLU A 101 2.03 1.44 -23.72
N ILE A 102 1.67 0.33 -24.40
CA ILE A 102 1.30 0.35 -25.82
C ILE A 102 0.09 1.27 -26.04
N LEU A 103 -0.95 1.18 -25.19
CA LEU A 103 -2.10 2.05 -25.26
C LEU A 103 -1.71 3.53 -25.18
N LYS A 104 -0.81 3.90 -24.27
CA LYS A 104 -0.33 5.29 -24.16
C LYS A 104 0.42 5.77 -25.39
N GLU A 105 1.21 4.88 -26.02
CA GLU A 105 1.98 5.21 -27.23
C GLU A 105 1.08 5.41 -28.45
N ILE A 106 0.04 4.58 -28.60
CA ILE A 106 -0.88 4.64 -29.76
C ILE A 106 -1.99 5.68 -29.57
N SER A 107 -2.28 6.10 -28.34
CA SER A 107 -3.31 7.11 -28.07
C SER A 107 -2.87 8.46 -28.63
N GLY A 108 -3.61 8.95 -29.60
CA GLY A 108 -3.41 10.26 -30.20
C GLY A 108 -3.91 11.40 -29.30
N GLY A 109 -3.63 12.65 -29.65
CA GLY A 109 -4.09 13.82 -28.88
C GLY A 109 -5.60 13.94 -28.72
N ASP A 110 -6.36 13.28 -29.62
CA ASP A 110 -7.83 13.24 -29.61
C ASP A 110 -8.38 12.03 -28.82
N ASP A 111 -7.55 11.11 -28.36
CA ASP A 111 -7.97 9.96 -27.57
C ASP A 111 -7.94 10.29 -26.08
N VAL A 112 -8.80 9.62 -25.31
CA VAL A 112 -8.93 9.81 -23.86
C VAL A 112 -8.74 8.47 -23.17
N VAL A 113 -7.90 8.42 -22.13
CA VAL A 113 -7.72 7.24 -21.29
C VAL A 113 -8.07 7.59 -19.85
N MET A 114 -9.03 6.89 -19.29
CA MET A 114 -9.54 7.13 -17.94
C MET A 114 -9.49 5.87 -17.09
N PHE A 115 -9.19 6.03 -15.80
CA PHE A 115 -9.37 4.97 -14.80
C PHE A 115 -10.71 5.19 -14.12
N MET A 116 -11.51 4.15 -13.98
CA MET A 116 -12.84 4.20 -13.39
C MET A 116 -12.94 3.23 -12.21
N ASP A 117 -13.51 3.73 -11.12
CA ASP A 117 -13.78 2.94 -9.92
C ASP A 117 -15.04 3.45 -9.21
N ALA A 118 -15.61 2.59 -8.37
CA ALA A 118 -16.73 2.93 -7.53
C ALA A 118 -16.36 2.82 -6.06
N THR A 119 -16.62 3.87 -5.29
CA THR A 119 -16.35 3.88 -3.86
C THR A 119 -17.61 4.09 -3.03
N HIS A 120 -17.65 3.48 -1.86
CA HIS A 120 -18.80 3.45 -0.97
C HIS A 120 -18.44 3.94 0.45
N PRO A 121 -18.06 5.22 0.63
CA PRO A 121 -17.78 5.74 1.95
C PRO A 121 -19.01 5.62 2.86
N GLN A 122 -18.78 5.09 4.05
CA GLN A 122 -19.81 4.91 5.06
C GLN A 122 -19.59 5.92 6.18
N HIS A 123 -20.69 6.46 6.71
CA HIS A 123 -20.66 7.34 7.88
C HIS A 123 -20.49 6.51 9.15
N ASN A 124 -19.27 6.04 9.40
CA ASN A 124 -18.90 5.35 10.63
C ASN A 124 -17.78 6.10 11.35
N PRO A 125 -17.79 6.15 12.70
CA PRO A 125 -16.68 6.70 13.44
C PRO A 125 -15.41 5.87 13.18
N VAL A 126 -14.32 6.54 12.81
CA VAL A 126 -13.01 5.91 12.72
C VAL A 126 -12.43 5.86 14.13
N ILE A 127 -12.33 4.66 14.68
CA ILE A 127 -11.74 4.46 16.00
C ILE A 127 -10.23 4.69 15.88
N SER A 128 -9.73 5.71 16.58
CA SER A 128 -8.30 5.98 16.76
C SER A 128 -7.92 5.83 18.23
N CYS A 129 -6.64 5.63 18.51
CA CYS A 129 -6.14 5.58 19.88
C CYS A 129 -6.30 6.94 20.56
N GLY A 130 -6.75 6.94 21.83
CA GLY A 130 -6.89 8.12 22.68
C GLY A 130 -6.32 7.85 24.07
N TRP A 131 -6.12 8.91 24.86
CA TRP A 131 -5.71 8.80 26.26
C TRP A 131 -6.93 8.45 27.10
N ILE A 132 -7.00 7.20 27.57
CA ILE A 132 -8.07 6.70 28.44
C ILE A 132 -7.40 6.22 29.72
N LYS A 133 -8.01 6.51 30.87
CA LYS A 133 -7.50 6.12 32.17
C LYS A 133 -7.44 4.60 32.28
N ARG A 134 -6.35 4.08 32.82
CA ARG A 134 -6.14 2.64 32.96
C ARG A 134 -7.27 1.97 33.73
N GLY A 135 -7.88 0.95 33.13
CA GLY A 135 -9.01 0.21 33.71
C GLY A 135 -10.39 0.84 33.43
N GLU A 136 -10.43 1.97 32.71
CA GLU A 136 -11.70 2.58 32.26
C GLU A 136 -11.92 2.32 30.76
N GLU A 137 -13.18 2.30 30.36
CA GLU A 137 -13.61 2.21 28.97
C GLU A 137 -14.19 3.55 28.53
N HIS A 138 -13.89 3.99 27.33
CA HIS A 138 -14.49 5.19 26.73
C HIS A 138 -15.33 4.79 25.52
N PRO A 139 -16.64 4.50 25.69
CA PRO A 139 -17.50 4.09 24.61
C PRO A 139 -17.75 5.23 23.62
N ILE A 140 -17.46 5.01 22.36
CA ILE A 140 -17.82 5.93 21.28
C ILE A 140 -19.11 5.41 20.65
N LYS A 141 -20.13 6.27 20.59
CA LYS A 141 -21.38 5.91 19.92
C LYS A 141 -21.13 5.71 18.42
N SER A 142 -21.32 4.49 17.93
CA SER A 142 -21.30 4.21 16.51
C SER A 142 -22.69 4.44 15.90
N ASN A 143 -22.74 4.84 14.65
CA ASN A 143 -24.00 4.93 13.92
C ASN A 143 -24.51 3.53 13.60
N THR A 144 -25.77 3.27 13.95
CA THR A 144 -26.49 2.04 13.57
C THR A 144 -27.03 2.09 12.14
N GLY A 145 -27.06 3.27 11.53
CA GLY A 145 -27.56 3.50 10.17
C GLY A 145 -26.46 3.21 9.15
N ARG A 146 -26.75 2.30 8.22
CA ARG A 146 -25.88 1.96 7.08
C ARG A 146 -26.01 2.98 5.94
N ARG A 147 -26.06 4.29 6.26
CA ARG A 147 -26.00 5.29 5.21
C ARG A 147 -24.61 5.27 4.59
N ARG A 148 -24.57 4.86 3.35
CA ARG A 148 -23.37 4.92 2.50
C ARG A 148 -23.62 5.90 1.36
N LEU A 149 -22.62 6.62 0.97
CA LEU A 149 -22.61 7.38 -0.25
C LEU A 149 -22.04 6.48 -1.34
N ASN A 150 -22.73 6.34 -2.45
CA ASN A 150 -22.18 5.62 -3.59
C ASN A 150 -21.64 6.64 -4.57
N ILE A 151 -20.36 6.58 -4.82
CA ILE A 151 -19.66 7.47 -5.74
C ILE A 151 -19.14 6.61 -6.87
N ASN A 152 -19.55 6.90 -8.09
CA ASN A 152 -19.03 6.31 -9.30
C ASN A 152 -18.24 7.38 -10.05
N GLY A 153 -17.02 7.09 -10.49
CA GLY A 153 -16.21 8.11 -11.12
C GLY A 153 -15.11 7.56 -12.01
N ALA A 154 -14.70 8.39 -12.95
CA ALA A 154 -13.56 8.14 -13.83
C ALA A 154 -12.62 9.34 -13.84
N ILE A 155 -11.33 9.08 -13.80
CA ILE A 155 -10.27 10.08 -13.80
C ILE A 155 -9.38 9.95 -15.04
N ASP A 156 -9.21 11.06 -15.75
CA ASP A 156 -8.17 11.22 -16.76
C ASP A 156 -6.88 11.66 -16.06
N VAL A 157 -5.90 10.77 -16.00
CA VAL A 157 -4.63 11.01 -15.30
C VAL A 157 -3.73 11.98 -16.07
N GLN A 158 -3.86 12.03 -17.40
CA GLN A 158 -3.05 12.94 -18.22
C GLN A 158 -3.55 14.39 -18.11
N ARG A 159 -4.88 14.59 -18.15
CA ARG A 159 -5.50 15.91 -18.07
C ARG A 159 -5.84 16.32 -16.64
N MET A 160 -5.62 15.45 -15.67
CA MET A 160 -5.98 15.64 -14.24
C MET A 160 -7.42 16.11 -14.09
N SER A 161 -8.34 15.50 -14.85
CA SER A 161 -9.77 15.79 -14.81
C SER A 161 -10.56 14.56 -14.39
N ALA A 162 -11.67 14.76 -13.68
CA ALA A 162 -12.50 13.67 -13.19
C ALA A 162 -13.97 13.89 -13.55
N GLN A 163 -14.65 12.81 -13.90
CA GLN A 163 -16.09 12.74 -14.03
C GLN A 163 -16.64 11.93 -12.86
N ILE A 164 -17.51 12.53 -12.07
CA ILE A 164 -18.00 11.93 -10.82
C ILE A 164 -19.53 11.98 -10.82
N ARG A 165 -20.15 10.87 -10.35
CA ARG A 165 -21.58 10.76 -10.11
C ARG A 165 -21.85 10.26 -8.71
N PHE A 166 -22.98 10.68 -8.18
CA PHE A 166 -23.55 10.18 -6.94
C PHE A 166 -24.85 9.48 -7.30
N ASP A 167 -24.92 8.18 -7.02
CA ASP A 167 -26.07 7.36 -7.36
C ASP A 167 -26.56 6.60 -6.12
N ASP A 168 -27.85 6.33 -6.04
CA ASP A 168 -28.41 5.53 -4.93
C ASP A 168 -27.88 4.10 -4.97
N THR A 169 -27.60 3.59 -6.18
CA THR A 169 -27.04 2.25 -6.42
C THR A 169 -26.04 2.31 -7.55
N ILE A 170 -24.93 1.60 -7.41
CA ILE A 170 -23.98 1.38 -8.51
C ILE A 170 -24.36 0.09 -9.21
N ASP A 171 -24.85 0.22 -10.43
CA ASP A 171 -25.33 -0.84 -11.29
C ASP A 171 -25.08 -0.52 -12.79
N ALA A 172 -25.68 -1.30 -13.69
CA ALA A 172 -25.54 -1.07 -15.13
C ALA A 172 -26.11 0.28 -15.56
N ILE A 173 -27.22 0.74 -14.96
CA ILE A 173 -27.89 2.00 -15.32
C ILE A 173 -27.04 3.20 -14.91
N SER A 174 -26.56 3.21 -13.66
CA SER A 174 -25.65 4.26 -13.18
C SER A 174 -24.32 4.29 -13.93
N THR A 175 -23.84 3.11 -14.36
CA THR A 175 -22.64 3.00 -15.20
C THR A 175 -22.84 3.62 -16.57
N ILE A 176 -23.94 3.30 -17.27
CA ILE A 176 -24.28 3.90 -18.56
C ILE A 176 -24.44 5.43 -18.43
N ALA A 177 -25.09 5.88 -17.38
CA ALA A 177 -25.24 7.32 -17.14
C ALA A 177 -23.90 8.04 -16.89
N LEU A 178 -22.90 7.36 -16.28
CA LEU A 178 -21.54 7.88 -16.20
C LEU A 178 -20.85 7.88 -17.58
N PHE A 179 -21.02 6.85 -18.38
CA PHE A 179 -20.49 6.81 -19.74
C PHE A 179 -21.01 7.96 -20.60
N GLU A 180 -22.31 8.22 -20.58
CA GLU A 180 -22.90 9.38 -21.25
C GLU A 180 -22.34 10.71 -20.77
N GLN A 181 -22.07 10.85 -19.46
CA GLN A 181 -21.43 12.03 -18.89
C GLN A 181 -20.00 12.19 -19.41
N ILE A 182 -19.23 11.10 -19.47
CA ILE A 182 -17.86 11.08 -19.99
C ILE A 182 -17.83 11.46 -21.47
N GLU A 183 -18.72 10.90 -22.30
CA GLU A 183 -18.78 11.22 -23.72
C GLU A 183 -19.17 12.68 -23.97
N ARG A 184 -20.12 13.20 -23.17
CA ARG A 184 -20.51 14.64 -23.24
C ARG A 184 -19.38 15.57 -22.82
N ALA A 185 -18.58 15.16 -21.84
CA ALA A 185 -17.42 15.93 -21.39
C ALA A 185 -16.26 15.91 -22.39
N ASN A 186 -16.23 14.92 -23.28
CA ASN A 186 -15.17 14.72 -24.26
C ASN A 186 -15.73 14.66 -25.71
N PRO A 187 -16.35 15.74 -26.20
CA PRO A 187 -17.06 15.74 -27.48
C PRO A 187 -16.13 15.55 -28.68
N LEU A 188 -14.87 15.92 -28.57
CA LEU A 188 -13.88 15.82 -29.63
C LEU A 188 -13.09 14.51 -29.60
N ALA A 189 -13.25 13.71 -28.56
CA ALA A 189 -12.55 12.43 -28.46
C ALA A 189 -13.04 11.44 -29.53
N LYS A 190 -12.10 10.85 -30.25
CA LYS A 190 -12.40 9.79 -31.23
C LYS A 190 -12.62 8.45 -30.55
N ARG A 191 -11.82 8.16 -29.54
CA ARG A 191 -11.88 6.97 -28.70
C ARG A 191 -11.73 7.37 -27.23
N ILE A 192 -12.47 6.69 -26.36
CA ILE A 192 -12.37 6.84 -24.91
C ILE A 192 -12.12 5.46 -24.32
N THR A 193 -10.91 5.18 -23.89
CA THR A 193 -10.59 3.92 -23.23
C THR A 193 -10.78 4.08 -21.72
N ILE A 194 -11.67 3.26 -21.16
CA ILE A 194 -11.93 3.24 -19.70
C ILE A 194 -11.35 1.97 -19.12
N ILE A 195 -10.36 2.14 -18.23
CA ILE A 195 -9.74 1.08 -17.46
C ILE A 195 -10.56 0.90 -16.18
N CYS A 196 -11.08 -0.29 -15.94
CA CYS A 196 -11.94 -0.58 -14.80
C CYS A 196 -11.70 -1.98 -14.23
N ASP A 197 -12.18 -2.25 -13.03
CA ASP A 197 -12.16 -3.56 -12.41
C ASP A 197 -13.13 -4.56 -13.10
N ASN A 198 -13.16 -5.79 -12.60
CA ASN A 198 -14.02 -6.82 -13.16
C ASN A 198 -15.43 -6.88 -12.51
N ALA A 199 -15.98 -5.76 -12.05
CA ALA A 199 -17.31 -5.77 -11.46
C ALA A 199 -18.38 -6.27 -12.47
N ARG A 200 -19.34 -7.06 -11.96
CA ARG A 200 -20.30 -7.76 -12.82
C ARG A 200 -21.17 -6.82 -13.64
N TYR A 201 -21.47 -5.64 -13.14
CA TYR A 201 -22.33 -4.67 -13.83
C TYR A 201 -21.67 -4.10 -15.09
N TYR A 202 -20.35 -4.02 -15.18
CA TYR A 202 -19.63 -3.61 -16.41
C TYR A 202 -19.79 -4.63 -17.53
N ARG A 203 -20.04 -5.90 -17.19
CA ARG A 203 -20.21 -7.02 -18.15
C ARG A 203 -21.70 -7.35 -18.36
N SER A 204 -22.61 -6.47 -17.94
CA SER A 204 -24.03 -6.68 -18.15
C SER A 204 -24.42 -6.50 -19.62
N LYS A 205 -25.52 -7.14 -20.02
CA LYS A 205 -26.06 -7.04 -21.37
C LYS A 205 -26.37 -5.58 -21.76
N ALA A 206 -26.97 -4.82 -20.82
CA ALA A 206 -27.31 -3.40 -21.06
C ALA A 206 -26.06 -2.53 -21.32
N VAL A 207 -24.97 -2.76 -20.58
CA VAL A 207 -23.71 -2.05 -20.82
C VAL A 207 -23.11 -2.45 -22.17
N SER A 208 -23.12 -3.76 -22.51
CA SER A 208 -22.61 -4.22 -23.82
C SER A 208 -23.39 -3.62 -24.97
N GLU A 209 -24.71 -3.60 -24.90
CA GLU A 209 -25.58 -2.99 -25.93
C GLU A 209 -25.33 -1.47 -26.08
N TYR A 210 -25.08 -0.76 -24.96
CA TYR A 210 -24.69 0.66 -25.01
C TYR A 210 -23.36 0.87 -25.72
N LEU A 211 -22.36 0.05 -25.42
CA LEU A 211 -21.00 0.17 -25.97
C LEU A 211 -20.93 -0.09 -27.49
N GLU A 212 -21.86 -0.86 -28.07
CA GLU A 212 -21.94 -1.10 -29.52
C GLU A 212 -22.05 0.19 -30.34
N ASN A 213 -22.68 1.24 -29.76
CA ASN A 213 -22.88 2.52 -30.41
C ASN A 213 -22.16 3.68 -29.71
N SER A 214 -21.19 3.38 -28.86
CA SER A 214 -20.43 4.34 -28.05
C SER A 214 -18.99 4.46 -28.58
N ARG A 215 -18.34 5.57 -28.22
CA ARG A 215 -16.90 5.77 -28.45
C ARG A 215 -16.04 5.19 -27.31
N ILE A 216 -16.67 4.53 -26.34
CA ILE A 216 -16.02 3.99 -25.17
C ILE A 216 -15.64 2.53 -25.40
N ASP A 217 -14.37 2.23 -25.14
CA ASP A 217 -13.86 0.87 -25.04
C ASP A 217 -13.48 0.56 -23.60
N LEU A 218 -13.89 -0.60 -23.07
CA LEU A 218 -13.53 -1.04 -21.73
C LEU A 218 -12.28 -1.91 -21.75
N LEU A 219 -11.28 -1.54 -20.95
CA LEU A 219 -10.11 -2.35 -20.67
C LEU A 219 -10.18 -2.83 -19.20
N PHE A 220 -10.29 -4.14 -19.01
CA PHE A 220 -10.44 -4.71 -17.68
C PHE A 220 -9.08 -4.97 -17.01
N LEU A 221 -8.96 -4.56 -15.76
CA LEU A 221 -7.82 -4.91 -14.91
C LEU A 221 -7.73 -6.41 -14.70
N PRO A 222 -6.52 -6.98 -14.57
CA PRO A 222 -6.35 -8.37 -14.18
C PRO A 222 -7.06 -8.64 -12.82
N PRO A 223 -7.67 -9.83 -12.64
CA PRO A 223 -8.31 -10.18 -11.38
C PRO A 223 -7.35 -10.06 -10.19
N TYR A 224 -7.86 -9.62 -9.04
CA TYR A 224 -7.10 -9.48 -7.79
C TYR A 224 -5.89 -8.53 -7.89
N SER A 225 -5.99 -7.45 -8.67
CA SER A 225 -4.93 -6.46 -8.88
C SER A 225 -5.30 -5.06 -8.39
N PRO A 226 -5.61 -4.87 -7.08
CA PRO A 226 -6.03 -3.56 -6.55
C PRO A 226 -4.91 -2.51 -6.57
N ASN A 227 -3.69 -2.92 -6.85
CA ASN A 227 -2.52 -2.05 -6.98
C ASN A 227 -2.39 -1.41 -8.37
N LEU A 228 -3.24 -1.79 -9.32
CA LEU A 228 -3.25 -1.25 -10.70
C LEU A 228 -4.41 -0.28 -10.93
N ASN A 229 -5.32 -0.13 -9.95
CA ASN A 229 -6.45 0.79 -10.01
C ASN A 229 -6.22 2.04 -9.17
#